data_a637bd1a981c6abea9ca164d337b7499
#
_entry.id   a637bd1a981c6abea9ca164d337b7499
#
_cell.length_a   1.000
_cell.length_b   1.000
_cell.length_c   1.000
_cell.angle_alpha   90.00
_cell.angle_beta   90.00
_cell.angle_gamma   90.00
#
_symmetry.space_group_name_H-M   'P 1'
#
loop_
_entity.id
_entity.type
_entity.pdbx_description
1 polymer ?
#
loop_
_entity_poly.entity_id
_entity_poly.type
_entity_poly.pdbx_seq_one_letter_code
_entity_poly.pdbx_strand_id
1 'polypeptide(L)'
;AVDDDPDNEYALGSLYDYYHDAGNDSLAQQLRDRMLLSTKTSAQTKATMLRQVIKDSEQAGGDSIPVLSLFDKVIKADPKDVDVAMLKAAYMELKKMPAEQVDTVLLQVLHVAPDNAAARVQLIQSLWKRQRWDDIVKLSKEAVQYNPDEMMFYYFLGMAHYQKNDNDAALDAFRRGVSEINDQSDHDMVSDFYGLMGDILHQKGDNKGAY
;
A
#
# COMPACT_ATOMS: atom_id res chain seq x y z
N ALA A 1 -19.23 23.32 22.81
CA ALA A 1 -18.17 22.81 21.90
C ALA A 1 -18.74 22.52 20.51
N VAL A 2 -19.76 21.65 20.37
CA VAL A 2 -20.39 21.39 19.04
C VAL A 2 -21.19 22.56 18.54
N ASP A 3 -21.77 23.39 19.43
CA ASP A 3 -22.49 24.58 19.06
C ASP A 3 -21.55 25.70 18.56
N ASP A 4 -20.34 25.75 19.07
CA ASP A 4 -19.32 26.74 18.70
C ASP A 4 -18.53 26.37 17.45
N ASP A 5 -18.24 25.07 17.30
CA ASP A 5 -17.61 24.46 16.11
C ASP A 5 -18.28 23.12 15.81
N PRO A 6 -19.29 23.13 14.93
CA PRO A 6 -20.06 21.94 14.60
C PRO A 6 -19.26 20.79 14.01
N ASP A 7 -18.07 21.07 13.48
CA ASP A 7 -17.17 20.07 12.88
C ASP A 7 -15.95 19.75 13.77
N ASN A 8 -16.01 20.14 15.04
CA ASN A 8 -14.94 19.81 15.98
C ASN A 8 -14.80 18.29 16.16
N GLU A 9 -13.68 17.76 15.70
CA GLU A 9 -13.39 16.32 15.67
C GLU A 9 -13.53 15.67 17.05
N TYR A 10 -12.96 16.30 18.10
CA TYR A 10 -13.03 15.77 19.47
C TYR A 10 -14.44 15.75 20.04
N ALA A 11 -15.20 16.81 19.77
CA ALA A 11 -16.58 16.91 20.25
C ALA A 11 -17.50 15.91 19.53
N LEU A 12 -17.33 15.75 18.22
CA LEU A 12 -18.07 14.75 17.45
C LEU A 12 -17.67 13.32 17.83
N GLY A 13 -16.38 13.05 18.07
CA GLY A 13 -15.88 11.77 18.56
C GLY A 13 -16.48 11.39 19.91
N SER A 14 -16.48 12.32 20.87
CA SER A 14 -17.08 12.09 22.20
C SER A 14 -18.59 11.82 22.14
N LEU A 15 -19.30 12.49 21.21
CA LEU A 15 -20.72 12.21 21.00
C LEU A 15 -20.95 10.86 20.33
N TYR A 16 -20.10 10.50 19.39
CA TYR A 16 -20.12 9.18 18.75
C TYR A 16 -19.98 8.07 19.81
N ASP A 17 -18.93 8.18 20.64
CA ASP A 17 -18.68 7.20 21.71
C ASP A 17 -19.87 7.10 22.67
N TYR A 18 -20.42 8.24 23.10
CA TYR A 18 -21.57 8.29 23.98
C TYR A 18 -22.80 7.57 23.40
N TYR A 19 -23.15 7.84 22.13
CA TYR A 19 -24.32 7.20 21.51
C TYR A 19 -24.06 5.74 21.17
N HIS A 20 -22.83 5.39 20.81
CA HIS A 20 -22.43 4.02 20.58
C HIS A 20 -22.56 3.17 21.85
N ASP A 21 -22.04 3.67 22.99
CA ASP A 21 -22.10 2.96 24.28
C ASP A 21 -23.53 2.90 24.84
N ALA A 22 -24.34 3.91 24.53
CA ALA A 22 -25.77 3.92 24.89
C ALA A 22 -26.64 3.01 24.00
N GLY A 23 -26.07 2.34 22.99
CA GLY A 23 -26.81 1.50 22.04
C GLY A 23 -27.71 2.28 21.08
N ASN A 24 -27.47 3.58 20.92
CA ASN A 24 -28.18 4.39 19.94
C ASN A 24 -27.47 4.36 18.57
N ASP A 25 -27.58 3.22 17.91
CA ASP A 25 -26.86 2.93 16.67
C ASP A 25 -27.16 3.95 15.56
N SER A 26 -28.37 4.47 15.49
CA SER A 26 -28.77 5.45 14.46
C SER A 26 -28.01 6.77 14.58
N LEU A 27 -27.91 7.32 15.79
CA LEU A 27 -27.17 8.58 16.01
C LEU A 27 -25.67 8.38 15.94
N ALA A 28 -25.16 7.28 16.48
CA ALA A 28 -23.75 6.92 16.35
C ALA A 28 -23.36 6.80 14.87
N GLN A 29 -24.15 6.14 14.05
CA GLN A 29 -23.89 5.99 12.62
C GLN A 29 -23.90 7.33 11.87
N GLN A 30 -24.84 8.21 12.19
CA GLN A 30 -24.90 9.56 11.58
C GLN A 30 -23.66 10.39 11.90
N LEU A 31 -23.20 10.37 13.17
CA LEU A 31 -22.00 11.07 13.60
C LEU A 31 -20.75 10.50 12.95
N ARG A 32 -20.63 9.16 12.91
CA ARG A 32 -19.54 8.47 12.23
C ARG A 32 -19.48 8.89 10.74
N ASP A 33 -20.58 8.80 10.03
CA ASP A 33 -20.62 9.13 8.60
C ASP A 33 -20.29 10.61 8.36
N ARG A 34 -20.76 11.52 9.24
CA ARG A 34 -20.38 12.93 9.19
C ARG A 34 -18.87 13.13 9.35
N MET A 35 -18.25 12.47 10.34
CA MET A 35 -16.81 12.57 10.57
C MET A 35 -16.01 11.94 9.42
N LEU A 36 -16.41 10.77 8.95
CA LEU A 36 -15.72 10.07 7.84
C LEU A 36 -15.77 10.87 6.53
N LEU A 37 -16.84 11.60 6.25
CA LEU A 37 -16.99 12.39 5.03
C LEU A 37 -16.42 13.81 5.14
N SER A 38 -15.99 14.22 6.32
CA SER A 38 -15.40 15.55 6.54
C SER A 38 -13.91 15.56 6.15
N THR A 39 -13.49 16.59 5.42
CA THR A 39 -12.06 16.85 5.16
C THR A 39 -11.34 17.46 6.36
N LYS A 40 -12.07 17.84 7.42
CA LYS A 40 -11.52 18.36 8.67
C LYS A 40 -11.14 17.25 9.66
N THR A 41 -11.71 16.05 9.49
CA THR A 41 -11.37 14.90 10.32
C THR A 41 -10.01 14.35 9.89
N SER A 42 -9.15 14.10 10.87
CA SER A 42 -7.80 13.60 10.61
C SER A 42 -7.82 12.20 9.95
N ALA A 43 -6.83 11.90 9.11
CA ALA A 43 -6.67 10.58 8.49
C ALA A 43 -6.60 9.46 9.54
N GLN A 44 -5.94 9.72 10.67
CA GLN A 44 -5.85 8.77 11.78
C GLN A 44 -7.21 8.44 12.39
N THR A 45 -8.07 9.44 12.61
CA THR A 45 -9.42 9.23 13.14
C THR A 45 -10.30 8.50 12.13
N LYS A 46 -10.26 8.88 10.85
CA LYS A 46 -10.96 8.15 9.77
C LYS A 46 -10.54 6.68 9.73
N ALA A 47 -9.23 6.41 9.74
CA ALA A 47 -8.71 5.05 9.73
C ALA A 47 -9.15 4.23 10.95
N THR A 48 -9.17 4.84 12.14
CA THR A 48 -9.63 4.19 13.38
C THR A 48 -11.12 3.84 13.30
N MET A 49 -11.95 4.77 12.85
CA MET A 49 -13.39 4.54 12.68
C MET A 49 -13.69 3.47 11.63
N LEU A 50 -12.97 3.47 10.50
CA LEU A 50 -13.15 2.46 9.45
C LEU A 50 -12.71 1.08 9.92
N ARG A 51 -11.63 0.97 10.70
CA ARG A 51 -11.24 -0.32 11.34
C ARG A 51 -12.32 -0.83 12.29
N GLN A 52 -12.97 0.06 13.04
CA GLN A 52 -14.10 -0.35 13.90
C GLN A 52 -15.28 -0.85 13.05
N VAL A 53 -15.63 -0.15 11.96
CA VAL A 53 -16.69 -0.59 11.03
C VAL A 53 -16.36 -1.97 10.44
N ILE A 54 -15.10 -2.22 10.05
CA ILE A 54 -14.66 -3.54 9.57
C ILE A 54 -14.89 -4.59 10.67
N LYS A 55 -14.41 -4.31 11.89
CA LYS A 55 -14.53 -5.24 13.03
C LYS A 55 -15.98 -5.59 13.31
N ASP A 56 -16.86 -4.59 13.37
CA ASP A 56 -18.29 -4.80 13.65
C ASP A 56 -18.96 -5.60 12.54
N SER A 57 -18.62 -5.32 11.27
CA SER A 57 -19.10 -6.08 10.12
C SER A 57 -18.66 -7.54 10.18
N GLU A 58 -17.40 -7.82 10.48
CA GLU A 58 -16.89 -9.19 10.57
C GLU A 58 -17.56 -9.96 11.73
N GLN A 59 -17.84 -9.31 12.84
CA GLN A 59 -18.59 -9.90 13.96
C GLN A 59 -20.06 -10.17 13.62
N ALA A 60 -20.65 -9.35 12.74
CA ALA A 60 -22.06 -9.48 12.31
C ALA A 60 -22.26 -10.42 11.10
N GLY A 61 -21.23 -11.14 10.66
CA GLY A 61 -21.32 -12.09 9.54
C GLY A 61 -20.48 -11.71 8.32
N GLY A 62 -19.77 -10.58 8.36
CA GLY A 62 -18.73 -10.23 7.38
C GLY A 62 -19.26 -9.83 6.00
N ASP A 63 -20.44 -9.21 5.88
CA ASP A 63 -20.89 -8.64 4.61
C ASP A 63 -19.99 -7.46 4.21
N SER A 64 -19.25 -7.65 3.12
CA SER A 64 -18.31 -6.64 2.63
C SER A 64 -18.95 -5.50 1.83
N ILE A 65 -20.16 -5.68 1.32
CA ILE A 65 -20.79 -4.68 0.42
C ILE A 65 -21.01 -3.34 1.12
N PRO A 66 -21.62 -3.26 2.31
CA PRO A 66 -21.80 -1.99 3.01
C PRO A 66 -20.46 -1.31 3.37
N VAL A 67 -19.47 -2.11 3.79
CA VAL A 67 -18.15 -1.61 4.18
C VAL A 67 -17.43 -1.00 2.96
N LEU A 68 -17.40 -1.70 1.83
CA LEU A 68 -16.78 -1.21 0.60
C LEU A 68 -17.49 0.04 0.08
N SER A 69 -18.83 0.06 0.12
CA SER A 69 -19.60 1.25 -0.24
C SER A 69 -19.27 2.46 0.64
N LEU A 70 -19.02 2.24 1.93
CA LEU A 70 -18.58 3.31 2.83
C LEU A 70 -17.18 3.82 2.45
N PHE A 71 -16.23 2.93 2.20
CA PHE A 71 -14.91 3.31 1.70
C PHE A 71 -14.99 4.15 0.44
N ASP A 72 -15.82 3.76 -0.53
CA ASP A 72 -16.01 4.51 -1.78
C ASP A 72 -16.52 5.93 -1.53
N LYS A 73 -17.45 6.10 -0.60
CA LYS A 73 -17.96 7.43 -0.20
C LYS A 73 -16.88 8.27 0.44
N VAL A 74 -16.09 7.71 1.35
CA VAL A 74 -15.02 8.42 2.06
C VAL A 74 -13.91 8.84 1.09
N ILE A 75 -13.45 7.93 0.23
CA ILE A 75 -12.44 8.22 -0.80
C ILE A 75 -12.95 9.29 -1.78
N LYS A 76 -14.24 9.25 -2.15
CA LYS A 76 -14.84 10.26 -3.02
C LYS A 76 -14.91 11.64 -2.37
N ALA A 77 -15.14 11.68 -1.05
CA ALA A 77 -15.18 12.93 -0.28
C ALA A 77 -13.78 13.55 -0.10
N ASP A 78 -12.76 12.71 0.03
CA ASP A 78 -11.36 13.13 0.17
C ASP A 78 -10.42 12.21 -0.64
N PRO A 79 -10.30 12.45 -1.95
CA PRO A 79 -9.48 11.60 -2.81
C PRO A 79 -7.97 11.66 -2.52
N LYS A 80 -7.53 12.61 -1.70
CA LYS A 80 -6.12 12.77 -1.30
C LYS A 80 -5.76 11.97 -0.05
N ASP A 81 -6.75 11.46 0.67
CA ASP A 81 -6.52 10.62 1.84
C ASP A 81 -6.13 9.19 1.38
N VAL A 82 -4.82 9.02 1.15
CA VAL A 82 -4.27 7.73 0.70
C VAL A 82 -4.36 6.63 1.76
N ASP A 83 -4.41 6.99 3.05
CA ASP A 83 -4.49 6.02 4.15
C ASP A 83 -5.81 5.27 4.13
N VAL A 84 -6.91 5.97 3.81
CA VAL A 84 -8.22 5.33 3.61
C VAL A 84 -8.22 4.38 2.42
N ALA A 85 -7.58 4.77 1.31
CA ALA A 85 -7.49 3.91 0.12
C ALA A 85 -6.60 2.68 0.39
N MET A 86 -5.49 2.84 1.11
CA MET A 86 -4.64 1.72 1.55
C MET A 86 -5.40 0.76 2.49
N LEU A 87 -6.19 1.30 3.42
CA LEU A 87 -7.02 0.47 4.30
C LEU A 87 -8.11 -0.27 3.53
N LYS A 88 -8.70 0.35 2.49
CA LYS A 88 -9.62 -0.32 1.58
C LYS A 88 -8.94 -1.49 0.87
N ALA A 89 -7.75 -1.29 0.31
CA ALA A 89 -6.99 -2.35 -0.36
C ALA A 89 -6.72 -3.53 0.59
N ALA A 90 -6.28 -3.26 1.82
CA ALA A 90 -6.05 -4.29 2.84
C ALA A 90 -7.34 -5.05 3.21
N TYR A 91 -8.47 -4.35 3.31
CA TYR A 91 -9.76 -4.99 3.55
C TYR A 91 -10.21 -5.88 2.38
N MET A 92 -10.01 -5.42 1.15
CA MET A 92 -10.30 -6.22 -0.05
C MET A 92 -9.44 -7.50 -0.10
N GLU A 93 -8.16 -7.44 0.29
CA GLU A 93 -7.29 -8.61 0.42
C GLU A 93 -7.79 -9.56 1.52
N LEU A 94 -8.18 -9.04 2.69
CA LEU A 94 -8.78 -9.83 3.77
C LEU A 94 -10.01 -10.61 3.27
N LYS A 95 -10.85 -9.98 2.45
CA LYS A 95 -12.04 -10.58 1.84
C LYS A 95 -11.72 -11.45 0.62
N LYS A 96 -10.43 -11.64 0.28
CA LYS A 96 -9.96 -12.43 -0.88
C LYS A 96 -10.59 -12.00 -2.19
N MET A 97 -10.76 -10.71 -2.36
CA MET A 97 -11.28 -10.14 -3.61
C MET A 97 -10.29 -10.35 -4.77
N PRO A 98 -10.76 -10.30 -6.03
CA PRO A 98 -9.89 -10.43 -7.19
C PRO A 98 -8.72 -9.44 -7.15
N ALA A 99 -7.51 -9.94 -7.40
CA ALA A 99 -6.27 -9.15 -7.29
C ALA A 99 -6.31 -7.88 -8.18
N GLU A 100 -6.93 -7.97 -9.35
CA GLU A 100 -7.06 -6.83 -10.27
C GLU A 100 -7.88 -5.67 -9.69
N GLN A 101 -8.85 -5.99 -8.82
CA GLN A 101 -9.65 -4.96 -8.14
C GLN A 101 -8.81 -4.27 -7.05
N VAL A 102 -8.02 -5.04 -6.29
CA VAL A 102 -7.08 -4.50 -5.30
C VAL A 102 -6.02 -3.64 -6.00
N ASP A 103 -5.43 -4.14 -7.09
CA ASP A 103 -4.45 -3.41 -7.89
C ASP A 103 -5.00 -2.06 -8.38
N THR A 104 -6.28 -2.01 -8.76
CA THR A 104 -6.92 -0.75 -9.18
C THR A 104 -6.90 0.29 -8.07
N VAL A 105 -7.16 -0.12 -6.82
CA VAL A 105 -7.11 0.79 -5.66
C VAL A 105 -5.67 1.25 -5.39
N LEU A 106 -4.70 0.33 -5.46
CA LEU A 106 -3.28 0.65 -5.27
C LEU A 106 -2.76 1.61 -6.36
N LEU A 107 -3.20 1.44 -7.61
CA LEU A 107 -2.88 2.36 -8.70
C LEU A 107 -3.48 3.77 -8.47
N GLN A 108 -4.68 3.85 -7.89
CA GLN A 108 -5.26 5.14 -7.49
C GLN A 108 -4.43 5.82 -6.39
N VAL A 109 -3.94 5.05 -5.40
CA VAL A 109 -2.99 5.56 -4.39
C VAL A 109 -1.74 6.12 -5.05
N LEU A 110 -1.12 5.38 -5.97
CA LEU A 110 0.09 5.82 -6.67
C LEU A 110 -0.14 7.00 -7.61
N HIS A 111 -1.36 7.21 -8.09
CA HIS A 111 -1.71 8.41 -8.86
C HIS A 111 -1.71 9.67 -7.99
N VAL A 112 -2.13 9.55 -6.73
CA VAL A 112 -2.19 10.67 -5.76
C VAL A 112 -0.86 10.87 -5.05
N ALA A 113 -0.20 9.79 -4.66
CA ALA A 113 1.08 9.75 -3.95
C ALA A 113 2.05 8.81 -4.68
N PRO A 114 2.75 9.29 -5.72
CA PRO A 114 3.65 8.46 -6.51
C PRO A 114 4.85 7.91 -5.74
N ASP A 115 5.18 8.52 -4.62
CA ASP A 115 6.24 8.13 -3.68
C ASP A 115 5.78 7.15 -2.60
N ASN A 116 4.51 6.70 -2.62
CA ASN A 116 4.01 5.73 -1.66
C ASN A 116 4.63 4.34 -1.91
N ALA A 117 5.75 4.07 -1.20
CA ALA A 117 6.49 2.83 -1.32
C ALA A 117 5.65 1.60 -0.95
N ALA A 118 4.80 1.70 0.08
CA ALA A 118 3.97 0.58 0.55
C ALA A 118 2.96 0.14 -0.54
N ALA A 119 2.25 1.07 -1.16
CA ALA A 119 1.32 0.76 -2.25
C ALA A 119 2.05 0.11 -3.44
N ARG A 120 3.24 0.61 -3.76
CA ARG A 120 4.05 0.11 -4.87
C ARG A 120 4.54 -1.31 -4.61
N VAL A 121 5.03 -1.59 -3.40
CA VAL A 121 5.45 -2.94 -2.99
C VAL A 121 4.29 -3.93 -3.08
N GLN A 122 3.12 -3.59 -2.53
CA GLN A 122 1.95 -4.47 -2.59
C GLN A 122 1.53 -4.75 -4.04
N LEU A 123 1.52 -3.74 -4.90
CA LEU A 123 1.18 -3.91 -6.30
C LEU A 123 2.20 -4.80 -7.03
N ILE A 124 3.51 -4.59 -6.80
CA ILE A 124 4.57 -5.43 -7.37
C ILE A 124 4.41 -6.88 -6.89
N GLN A 125 4.15 -7.11 -5.60
CA GLN A 125 3.94 -8.47 -5.07
C GLN A 125 2.71 -9.15 -5.68
N SER A 126 1.64 -8.40 -5.91
CA SER A 126 0.45 -8.89 -6.61
C SER A 126 0.77 -9.32 -8.05
N LEU A 127 1.50 -8.47 -8.78
CA LEU A 127 1.94 -8.75 -10.15
C LEU A 127 2.96 -9.90 -10.23
N TRP A 128 3.81 -10.04 -9.21
CA TRP A 128 4.79 -11.14 -9.10
C TRP A 128 4.11 -12.50 -9.05
N LYS A 129 3.10 -12.65 -8.22
CA LYS A 129 2.30 -13.90 -8.13
C LYS A 129 1.68 -14.30 -9.45
N ARG A 130 1.43 -13.32 -10.35
CA ARG A 130 0.86 -13.51 -11.69
C ARG A 130 1.92 -13.49 -12.80
N GLN A 131 3.21 -13.43 -12.45
CA GLN A 131 4.35 -13.42 -13.37
C GLN A 131 4.27 -12.28 -14.42
N ARG A 132 3.74 -11.13 -14.02
CA ARG A 132 3.58 -9.95 -14.89
C ARG A 132 4.88 -9.14 -14.93
N TRP A 133 5.96 -9.75 -15.46
CA TRP A 133 7.31 -9.20 -15.40
C TRP A 133 7.46 -7.84 -16.07
N ASP A 134 6.77 -7.59 -17.20
CA ASP A 134 6.82 -6.31 -17.89
C ASP A 134 6.23 -5.18 -17.04
N ASP A 135 5.12 -5.45 -16.34
CA ASP A 135 4.50 -4.47 -15.45
C ASP A 135 5.38 -4.21 -14.23
N ILE A 136 6.02 -5.26 -13.68
CA ILE A 136 6.98 -5.11 -12.57
C ILE A 136 8.17 -4.26 -13.01
N VAL A 137 8.74 -4.49 -14.19
CA VAL A 137 9.83 -3.65 -14.73
C VAL A 137 9.39 -2.18 -14.81
N LYS A 138 8.19 -1.91 -15.33
CA LYS A 138 7.67 -0.55 -15.42
C LYS A 138 7.53 0.10 -14.05
N LEU A 139 6.83 -0.58 -13.12
CA LEU A 139 6.58 -0.06 -11.78
C LEU A 139 7.87 0.15 -10.97
N SER A 140 8.83 -0.78 -11.10
CA SER A 140 10.11 -0.67 -10.40
C SER A 140 10.99 0.44 -10.98
N LYS A 141 10.95 0.67 -12.30
CA LYS A 141 11.61 1.84 -12.91
C LYS A 141 11.05 3.17 -12.42
N GLU A 142 9.74 3.25 -12.25
CA GLU A 142 9.11 4.42 -11.64
C GLU A 142 9.48 4.52 -10.14
N ALA A 143 9.51 3.37 -9.44
CA ALA A 143 9.84 3.31 -8.02
C ALA A 143 11.20 3.91 -7.71
N VAL A 144 12.24 3.51 -8.43
CA VAL A 144 13.62 4.03 -8.22
C VAL A 144 13.77 5.52 -8.56
N GLN A 145 12.80 6.13 -9.23
CA GLN A 145 12.78 7.58 -9.45
C GLN A 145 12.19 8.34 -8.26
N TYR A 146 11.14 7.78 -7.64
CA TYR A 146 10.45 8.41 -6.51
C TYR A 146 11.07 8.06 -5.15
N ASN A 147 11.68 6.88 -5.05
CA ASN A 147 12.27 6.34 -3.83
C ASN A 147 13.68 5.77 -4.17
N PRO A 148 14.65 6.62 -4.56
CA PRO A 148 15.96 6.15 -5.03
C PRO A 148 16.77 5.40 -3.97
N ASP A 149 16.57 5.72 -2.69
CA ASP A 149 17.30 5.11 -1.56
C ASP A 149 16.74 3.73 -1.15
N GLU A 150 15.61 3.34 -1.73
CA GLU A 150 14.94 2.07 -1.40
C GLU A 150 15.48 0.91 -2.24
N MET A 151 16.44 0.18 -1.70
CA MET A 151 17.11 -0.97 -2.35
C MET A 151 16.13 -2.02 -2.90
N MET A 152 15.01 -2.23 -2.22
CA MET A 152 13.99 -3.21 -2.60
C MET A 152 13.48 -3.00 -4.04
N PHE A 153 13.39 -1.76 -4.51
CA PHE A 153 12.92 -1.48 -5.87
C PHE A 153 13.95 -1.85 -6.95
N TYR A 154 15.24 -1.72 -6.65
CA TYR A 154 16.30 -2.23 -7.53
C TYR A 154 16.30 -3.76 -7.56
N TYR A 155 16.04 -4.40 -6.41
CA TYR A 155 15.87 -5.85 -6.34
C TYR A 155 14.72 -6.32 -7.24
N PHE A 156 13.53 -5.75 -7.12
CA PHE A 156 12.39 -6.08 -7.97
C PHE A 156 12.68 -5.83 -9.45
N LEU A 157 13.34 -4.72 -9.77
CA LEU A 157 13.74 -4.40 -11.15
C LEU A 157 14.69 -5.46 -11.72
N GLY A 158 15.75 -5.77 -10.98
CA GLY A 158 16.75 -6.76 -11.39
C GLY A 158 16.14 -8.14 -11.55
N MET A 159 15.34 -8.58 -10.57
CA MET A 159 14.67 -9.87 -10.63
C MET A 159 13.68 -9.99 -11.79
N ALA A 160 12.90 -8.94 -12.06
CA ALA A 160 11.97 -8.95 -13.19
C ALA A 160 12.72 -9.06 -14.54
N HIS A 161 13.86 -8.36 -14.70
CA HIS A 161 14.72 -8.52 -15.87
C HIS A 161 15.33 -9.92 -15.94
N TYR A 162 15.79 -10.48 -14.81
CA TYR A 162 16.32 -11.83 -14.74
C TYR A 162 15.29 -12.88 -15.19
N GLN A 163 14.05 -12.78 -14.70
CA GLN A 163 12.96 -13.67 -15.11
C GLN A 163 12.61 -13.57 -16.61
N LYS A 164 12.94 -12.45 -17.22
CA LYS A 164 12.81 -12.22 -18.67
C LYS A 164 14.04 -12.68 -19.46
N ASN A 165 15.04 -13.27 -18.82
CA ASN A 165 16.34 -13.62 -19.38
C ASN A 165 17.13 -12.39 -19.92
N ASP A 166 16.83 -11.20 -19.42
CA ASP A 166 17.57 -9.97 -19.74
C ASP A 166 18.66 -9.76 -18.68
N ASN A 167 19.70 -10.59 -18.76
CA ASN A 167 20.76 -10.66 -17.77
C ASN A 167 21.56 -9.35 -17.66
N ASP A 168 21.72 -8.61 -18.77
CA ASP A 168 22.44 -7.33 -18.75
C ASP A 168 21.68 -6.24 -17.98
N ALA A 169 20.38 -6.11 -18.24
CA ALA A 169 19.54 -5.17 -17.50
C ALA A 169 19.37 -5.60 -16.03
N ALA A 170 19.34 -6.90 -15.74
CA ALA A 170 19.31 -7.40 -14.37
C ALA A 170 20.58 -6.99 -13.60
N LEU A 171 21.76 -7.21 -14.18
CA LEU A 171 23.05 -6.81 -13.59
C LEU A 171 23.13 -5.30 -13.37
N ASP A 172 22.66 -4.48 -14.33
CA ASP A 172 22.64 -3.03 -14.18
C ASP A 172 21.76 -2.62 -12.97
N ALA A 173 20.56 -3.19 -12.87
CA ALA A 173 19.66 -2.90 -11.75
C ALA A 173 20.28 -3.30 -10.41
N PHE A 174 20.86 -4.49 -10.31
CA PHE A 174 21.50 -4.95 -9.07
C PHE A 174 22.71 -4.10 -8.69
N ARG A 175 23.57 -3.72 -9.64
CA ARG A 175 24.71 -2.83 -9.38
C ARG A 175 24.28 -1.46 -8.86
N ARG A 176 23.21 -0.93 -9.39
CA ARG A 176 22.63 0.32 -8.90
C ARG A 176 22.09 0.15 -7.48
N GLY A 177 21.40 -0.96 -7.18
CA GLY A 177 20.96 -1.27 -5.82
C GLY A 177 22.12 -1.40 -4.83
N VAL A 178 23.23 -2.02 -5.26
CA VAL A 178 24.46 -2.13 -4.45
C VAL A 178 25.06 -0.75 -4.16
N SER A 179 24.94 0.25 -5.05
CA SER A 179 25.44 1.60 -4.81
C SER A 179 24.66 2.36 -3.74
N GLU A 180 23.45 1.93 -3.39
CA GLU A 180 22.63 2.51 -2.33
C GLU A 180 22.83 1.82 -0.96
N ILE A 181 23.72 0.82 -0.86
CA ILE A 181 24.02 0.13 0.41
C ILE A 181 24.60 1.12 1.42
N ASN A 182 24.06 1.08 2.64
CA ASN A 182 24.49 1.87 3.78
C ASN A 182 24.44 1.05 5.07
N ASP A 183 24.85 1.63 6.19
CA ASP A 183 24.92 0.95 7.50
C ASP A 183 23.56 0.44 8.02
N GLN A 184 22.44 0.88 7.44
CA GLN A 184 21.10 0.46 7.82
C GLN A 184 20.50 -0.55 6.81
N SER A 185 21.24 -0.92 5.76
CA SER A 185 20.79 -1.86 4.75
C SER A 185 20.62 -3.26 5.34
N ASP A 186 19.56 -3.94 4.94
CA ASP A 186 19.29 -5.33 5.31
C ASP A 186 20.40 -6.25 4.75
N HIS A 187 21.10 -6.94 5.64
CA HIS A 187 22.23 -7.80 5.29
C HIS A 187 21.82 -8.98 4.40
N ASP A 188 20.62 -9.53 4.60
CA ASP A 188 20.12 -10.63 3.79
C ASP A 188 19.87 -10.14 2.35
N MET A 189 19.24 -8.99 2.20
CA MET A 189 19.03 -8.37 0.89
C MET A 189 20.35 -8.03 0.21
N VAL A 190 21.34 -7.50 0.93
CA VAL A 190 22.69 -7.23 0.40
C VAL A 190 23.34 -8.53 -0.12
N SER A 191 23.24 -9.61 0.66
CA SER A 191 23.75 -10.94 0.27
C SER A 191 23.07 -11.45 -0.99
N ASP A 192 21.73 -11.28 -1.10
CA ASP A 192 20.97 -11.67 -2.28
C ASP A 192 21.41 -10.91 -3.54
N PHE A 193 21.67 -9.60 -3.44
CA PHE A 193 22.20 -8.82 -4.57
C PHE A 193 23.51 -9.41 -5.10
N TYR A 194 24.49 -9.67 -4.21
CA TYR A 194 25.78 -10.21 -4.62
C TYR A 194 25.65 -11.65 -5.15
N GLY A 195 24.84 -12.50 -4.52
CA GLY A 195 24.57 -13.86 -4.96
C GLY A 195 23.99 -13.90 -6.38
N LEU A 196 22.93 -13.12 -6.62
CA LEU A 196 22.29 -13.04 -7.93
C LEU A 196 23.22 -12.49 -9.02
N MET A 197 24.01 -11.46 -8.68
CA MET A 197 25.02 -10.94 -9.62
C MET A 197 26.07 -11.99 -9.94
N GLY A 198 26.56 -12.73 -8.95
CA GLY A 198 27.50 -13.82 -9.13
C GLY A 198 26.97 -14.92 -10.04
N ASP A 199 25.73 -15.35 -9.82
CA ASP A 199 25.05 -16.37 -10.63
C ASP A 199 24.92 -15.92 -12.10
N ILE A 200 24.50 -14.68 -12.33
CA ILE A 200 24.36 -14.13 -13.68
C ILE A 200 25.73 -14.05 -14.39
N LEU A 201 26.77 -13.57 -13.70
CA LEU A 201 28.10 -13.45 -14.26
C LEU A 201 28.70 -14.82 -14.59
N HIS A 202 28.49 -15.81 -13.72
CA HIS A 202 28.89 -17.19 -13.99
C HIS A 202 28.19 -17.78 -15.23
N GLN A 203 26.86 -17.55 -15.36
CA GLN A 203 26.10 -17.96 -16.55
C GLN A 203 26.63 -17.30 -17.85
N LYS A 204 27.13 -16.07 -17.75
CA LYS A 204 27.77 -15.36 -18.86
C LYS A 204 29.23 -15.81 -19.14
N GLY A 205 29.78 -16.69 -18.34
CA GLY A 205 31.18 -17.17 -18.46
C GLY A 205 32.22 -16.20 -17.86
N ASP A 206 31.79 -15.16 -17.16
CA ASP A 206 32.68 -14.24 -16.44
C ASP A 206 32.93 -14.75 -15.00
N ASN A 207 33.75 -15.80 -14.90
CA ASN A 207 34.07 -16.40 -13.62
C ASN A 207 34.92 -15.51 -12.70
N LYS A 208 35.60 -14.47 -13.22
CA LYS A 208 36.34 -13.52 -12.41
C LYS A 208 35.44 -12.47 -11.78
N GLY A 209 34.42 -12.06 -12.51
CA GLY A 209 33.44 -11.12 -12.01
C GLY A 209 32.42 -11.73 -11.06
N ALA A 210 32.31 -13.08 -11.02
CA ALA A 210 31.38 -13.82 -10.16
C ALA A 210 31.88 -14.01 -8.71
N TYR A 211 33.17 -13.75 -8.45
CA TYR A 211 33.82 -13.80 -7.14
C TYR A 211 34.31 -12.37 -6.77
#